data_80e4c2f47552370055c4c85bb51190ca
#
_entry.id   80e4c2f47552370055c4c85bb51190ca
#
_cell.length_a   1.000
_cell.length_b   1.000
_cell.length_c   1.000
_cell.angle_alpha   90.00
_cell.angle_beta   90.00
_cell.angle_gamma   90.00
#
_symmetry.space_group_name_H-M   'P 1'
#
loop_
_entity.id
_entity.type
_entity.pdbx_description
1 polymer ?
#
loop_
_entity_poly.entity_id
_entity_poly.type
_entity_poly.pdbx_seq_one_letter_code
_entity_poly.pdbx_strand_id
1 'polypeptide(L)'
;IGVGLVGSEMCIRDSSTNEFKNGLKLIVEGDPCEILEHEFHKPGKGQAVMRVKFKNLKSNRVWEKTYKTGESLEKADLENIPMQFLYESGEEVVMMNNNSFDQETFSKGDLGDSIQWMEEGESYEVLLFEGSPLSVELDTFVEMEVTETEPGFKGDTATGATKPAILKNGVEVKVPLFIEIGDILKIDTRTGEYQSRAKD
;
A
#
# COMPACT_ATOMS: atom_id res chain seq x y z
N ILE A 1 -51.51 -3.53 -16.01
CA ILE A 1 -50.26 -3.71 -16.76
C ILE A 1 -49.14 -3.34 -15.81
N GLY A 2 -48.55 -4.35 -15.21
CA GLY A 2 -47.53 -4.21 -14.21
C GLY A 2 -46.22 -3.70 -14.81
N VAL A 3 -45.71 -2.60 -14.27
CA VAL A 3 -44.35 -2.18 -14.46
C VAL A 3 -43.53 -2.91 -13.38
N GLY A 4 -42.84 -3.95 -13.78
CA GLY A 4 -41.85 -4.58 -12.94
C GLY A 4 -40.68 -3.65 -12.75
N LEU A 5 -40.52 -3.12 -11.53
CA LEU A 5 -39.28 -2.55 -11.06
C LEU A 5 -38.24 -3.69 -10.97
N VAL A 6 -37.36 -3.73 -11.96
CA VAL A 6 -36.13 -4.48 -11.82
C VAL A 6 -35.30 -3.73 -10.79
N GLY A 7 -35.45 -4.12 -9.53
CA GLY A 7 -34.53 -3.74 -8.49
C GLY A 7 -33.17 -4.33 -8.84
N SER A 8 -32.21 -3.47 -9.09
CA SER A 8 -30.81 -3.83 -9.02
C SER A 8 -30.55 -4.33 -7.60
N GLU A 9 -30.60 -5.63 -7.39
CA GLU A 9 -30.06 -6.25 -6.20
C GLU A 9 -28.55 -6.13 -6.28
N MET A 10 -28.05 -5.02 -5.79
CA MET A 10 -26.69 -4.90 -5.33
C MET A 10 -26.59 -5.88 -4.14
N CYS A 11 -26.09 -7.07 -4.41
CA CYS A 11 -25.81 -8.06 -3.37
C CYS A 11 -24.71 -7.51 -2.48
N ILE A 12 -25.08 -6.73 -1.48
CA ILE A 12 -24.25 -6.39 -0.35
C ILE A 12 -24.00 -7.74 0.34
N ARG A 13 -22.80 -8.30 0.11
CA ARG A 13 -22.39 -9.54 0.75
C ARG A 13 -21.85 -9.21 2.13
N ASP A 14 -22.74 -9.10 3.09
CA ASP A 14 -22.36 -9.01 4.50
C ASP A 14 -21.61 -10.28 4.90
N SER A 15 -20.51 -10.11 5.62
CA SER A 15 -19.83 -11.23 6.28
C SER A 15 -20.25 -11.31 7.73
N SER A 16 -20.76 -12.47 8.13
CA SER A 16 -21.06 -12.75 9.53
C SER A 16 -19.78 -12.97 10.34
N THR A 17 -19.84 -12.74 11.66
CA THR A 17 -18.72 -12.99 12.57
C THR A 17 -18.12 -14.39 12.48
N ASN A 18 -18.90 -15.39 12.03
CA ASN A 18 -18.44 -16.77 11.83
C ASN A 18 -17.53 -16.94 10.60
N GLU A 19 -17.56 -15.99 9.68
CA GLU A 19 -16.77 -15.98 8.43
C GLU A 19 -15.50 -15.13 8.55
N PHE A 20 -15.28 -14.51 9.71
CA PHE A 20 -14.11 -13.66 9.90
C PHE A 20 -12.82 -14.48 9.80
N LYS A 21 -11.91 -14.01 8.98
CA LYS A 21 -10.59 -14.59 8.73
C LYS A 21 -9.57 -13.47 8.66
N ASN A 22 -8.34 -13.78 9.00
CA ASN A 22 -7.23 -12.86 8.80
C ASN A 22 -7.11 -12.52 7.31
N GLY A 23 -6.91 -11.24 6.99
CA GLY A 23 -6.89 -10.73 5.62
C GLY A 23 -8.27 -10.41 5.02
N LEU A 24 -9.38 -10.69 5.72
CA LEU A 24 -10.71 -10.30 5.25
C LEU A 24 -10.87 -8.78 5.34
N LYS A 25 -11.32 -8.18 4.24
CA LYS A 25 -11.50 -6.75 4.10
C LYS A 25 -12.99 -6.40 4.25
N LEU A 26 -13.29 -5.53 5.20
CA LEU A 26 -14.64 -5.16 5.63
C LEU A 26 -14.77 -3.65 5.77
N ILE A 27 -15.98 -3.13 5.68
CA ILE A 27 -16.28 -1.74 5.99
C ILE A 27 -16.57 -1.63 7.50
N VAL A 28 -15.76 -0.84 8.19
CA VAL A 28 -15.93 -0.55 9.61
C VAL A 28 -16.00 0.96 9.80
N GLU A 29 -17.15 1.44 10.26
CA GLU A 29 -17.40 2.88 10.47
C GLU A 29 -17.26 3.74 9.21
N GLY A 30 -17.51 3.12 8.03
CA GLY A 30 -17.42 3.80 6.72
C GLY A 30 -16.04 3.70 6.04
N ASP A 31 -15.07 3.11 6.70
CA ASP A 31 -13.73 2.93 6.16
C ASP A 31 -13.42 1.47 5.83
N PRO A 32 -12.67 1.22 4.74
CA PRO A 32 -12.19 -0.12 4.42
C PRO A 32 -11.11 -0.55 5.42
N CYS A 33 -11.33 -1.71 6.03
CA CYS A 33 -10.48 -2.24 7.08
C CYS A 33 -10.14 -3.71 6.81
N GLU A 34 -8.94 -4.10 7.14
CA GLU A 34 -8.47 -5.48 7.07
C GLU A 34 -8.44 -6.12 8.45
N ILE A 35 -8.91 -7.36 8.57
CA ILE A 35 -8.78 -8.15 9.79
C ILE A 35 -7.34 -8.68 9.90
N LEU A 36 -6.62 -8.23 10.91
CA LEU A 36 -5.29 -8.74 11.23
C LEU A 36 -5.35 -10.02 12.05
N GLU A 37 -6.18 -9.99 13.10
CA GLU A 37 -6.35 -11.10 14.04
C GLU A 37 -7.82 -11.19 14.46
N HIS A 38 -8.30 -12.37 14.73
CA HIS A 38 -9.61 -12.60 15.31
C HIS A 38 -9.53 -13.71 16.36
N GLU A 39 -10.23 -13.52 17.46
CA GLU A 39 -10.30 -14.46 18.57
C GLU A 39 -11.75 -14.67 19.00
N PHE A 40 -12.17 -15.92 19.01
CA PHE A 40 -13.49 -16.31 19.50
C PHE A 40 -13.41 -16.58 21.00
N HIS A 41 -14.15 -15.80 21.79
CA HIS A 41 -14.24 -15.97 23.23
C HIS A 41 -15.66 -16.39 23.64
N LYS A 42 -15.76 -17.58 24.24
CA LYS A 42 -17.01 -18.10 24.81
C LYS A 42 -16.87 -18.20 26.34
N PRO A 43 -17.33 -17.20 27.10
CA PRO A 43 -17.33 -17.28 28.55
C PRO A 43 -18.28 -18.38 29.01
N GLY A 44 -18.00 -19.02 30.15
CA GLY A 44 -18.83 -20.09 30.70
C GLY A 44 -20.24 -19.66 31.09
N LYS A 45 -20.46 -18.36 31.32
CA LYS A 45 -21.75 -17.70 31.50
C LYS A 45 -21.72 -16.39 30.68
N GLY A 46 -22.62 -16.29 29.71
CA GLY A 46 -22.76 -15.10 28.85
C GLY A 46 -22.79 -15.43 27.37
N GLN A 47 -22.99 -14.37 26.58
CA GLN A 47 -23.01 -14.47 25.10
C GLN A 47 -21.59 -14.64 24.57
N ALA A 48 -21.41 -15.48 23.56
CA ALA A 48 -20.13 -15.60 22.86
C ALA A 48 -19.84 -14.30 22.10
N VAL A 49 -18.58 -13.90 22.12
CA VAL A 49 -18.09 -12.69 21.47
C VAL A 49 -16.89 -13.00 20.58
N MET A 50 -16.75 -12.21 19.52
CA MET A 50 -15.60 -12.23 18.63
C MET A 50 -14.80 -10.95 18.84
N ARG A 51 -13.57 -11.09 19.28
CA ARG A 51 -12.60 -9.98 19.38
C ARG A 51 -11.84 -9.91 18.08
N VAL A 52 -11.81 -8.76 17.46
CA VAL A 52 -11.22 -8.59 16.13
C VAL A 52 -10.30 -7.37 16.13
N LYS A 53 -9.11 -7.57 15.65
CA LYS A 53 -8.10 -6.52 15.45
C LYS A 53 -8.10 -6.10 14.00
N PHE A 54 -8.39 -4.83 13.76
CA PHE A 54 -8.50 -4.22 12.44
C PHE A 54 -7.32 -3.32 12.14
N LYS A 55 -6.97 -3.25 10.86
CA LYS A 55 -6.13 -2.21 10.28
C LYS A 55 -6.97 -1.40 9.29
N ASN A 56 -7.10 -0.10 9.50
CA ASN A 56 -7.70 0.80 8.51
C ASN A 56 -6.76 0.93 7.32
N LEU A 57 -7.27 0.69 6.11
CA LEU A 57 -6.45 0.71 4.91
C LEU A 57 -6.13 2.12 4.40
N LYS A 58 -6.93 3.14 4.82
CA LYS A 58 -6.65 4.55 4.50
C LYS A 58 -5.62 5.18 5.43
N SER A 59 -5.80 4.98 6.75
CA SER A 59 -4.97 5.65 7.78
C SER A 59 -3.85 4.78 8.36
N ASN A 60 -3.77 3.51 7.99
CA ASN A 60 -2.88 2.48 8.56
C ASN A 60 -3.02 2.29 10.08
N ARG A 61 -4.06 2.87 10.68
CA ARG A 61 -4.31 2.76 12.12
C ARG A 61 -4.81 1.36 12.48
N VAL A 62 -4.27 0.82 13.56
CA VAL A 62 -4.66 -0.49 14.10
C VAL A 62 -5.44 -0.30 15.39
N TRP A 63 -6.59 -0.98 15.52
CA TRP A 63 -7.40 -1.00 16.74
C TRP A 63 -8.12 -2.34 16.89
N GLU A 64 -8.69 -2.55 18.06
CA GLU A 64 -9.44 -3.75 18.39
C GLU A 64 -10.90 -3.41 18.71
N LYS A 65 -11.83 -4.24 18.24
CA LYS A 65 -13.26 -4.12 18.52
C LYS A 65 -13.86 -5.50 18.77
N THR A 66 -14.85 -5.55 19.67
CA THR A 66 -15.51 -6.79 20.04
C THR A 66 -16.93 -6.80 19.48
N TYR A 67 -17.28 -7.87 18.77
CA TYR A 67 -18.59 -8.11 18.17
C TYR A 67 -19.29 -9.26 18.88
N LYS A 68 -20.62 -9.21 18.91
CA LYS A 68 -21.43 -10.33 19.36
C LYS A 68 -21.49 -11.37 18.24
N THR A 69 -21.59 -12.65 18.62
CA THR A 69 -21.79 -13.71 17.63
C THR A 69 -23.10 -13.49 16.88
N GLY A 70 -23.06 -13.47 15.55
CA GLY A 70 -24.21 -13.21 14.68
C GLY A 70 -24.33 -11.77 14.17
N GLU A 71 -23.46 -10.87 14.58
CA GLU A 71 -23.33 -9.57 13.92
C GLU A 71 -22.66 -9.77 12.55
N SER A 72 -23.07 -8.98 11.56
CA SER A 72 -22.47 -8.95 10.22
C SER A 72 -21.86 -7.59 9.91
N LEU A 73 -20.81 -7.61 9.13
CA LEU A 73 -20.16 -6.42 8.59
C LEU A 73 -20.17 -6.50 7.06
N GLU A 74 -20.32 -5.36 6.43
CA GLU A 74 -20.27 -5.22 5.00
C GLU A 74 -18.86 -5.51 4.48
N LYS A 75 -18.75 -6.30 3.39
CA LYS A 75 -17.47 -6.52 2.72
C LYS A 75 -17.05 -5.25 2.01
N ALA A 76 -15.81 -4.86 2.19
CA ALA A 76 -15.23 -3.81 1.36
C ALA A 76 -15.02 -4.36 -0.05
N ASP A 77 -15.65 -3.71 -1.03
CA ASP A 77 -15.41 -4.00 -2.44
C ASP A 77 -14.12 -3.29 -2.85
N LEU A 78 -13.07 -4.08 -2.95
CA LEU A 78 -11.74 -3.60 -3.31
C LEU A 78 -11.34 -4.23 -4.63
N GLU A 79 -10.93 -3.39 -5.54
CA GLU A 79 -10.45 -3.78 -6.85
C GLU A 79 -8.92 -3.63 -6.91
N ASN A 80 -8.24 -4.67 -7.38
CA ASN A 80 -6.81 -4.62 -7.67
C ASN A 80 -6.66 -4.48 -9.18
N ILE A 81 -6.16 -3.32 -9.61
CA ILE A 81 -6.08 -2.96 -11.02
C ILE A 81 -4.63 -2.67 -11.40
N PRO A 82 -4.10 -3.33 -12.44
CA PRO A 82 -2.79 -2.99 -12.98
C PRO A 82 -2.88 -1.65 -13.72
N MET A 83 -2.15 -0.66 -13.23
CA MET A 83 -2.11 0.68 -13.79
C MET A 83 -0.68 1.09 -14.12
N GLN A 84 -0.48 1.69 -15.29
CA GLN A 84 0.80 2.25 -15.70
C GLN A 84 0.90 3.69 -15.20
N PHE A 85 1.99 4.01 -14.53
CA PHE A 85 2.30 5.38 -14.16
C PHE A 85 2.77 6.16 -15.38
N LEU A 86 2.05 7.23 -15.76
CA LEU A 86 2.36 8.01 -16.95
C LEU A 86 3.25 9.21 -16.62
N TYR A 87 2.78 10.09 -15.76
CA TYR A 87 3.50 11.30 -15.35
C TYR A 87 2.89 11.95 -14.11
N GLU A 88 3.65 12.84 -13.51
CA GLU A 88 3.20 13.73 -12.44
C GLU A 88 2.85 15.13 -12.96
N SER A 89 1.79 15.73 -12.42
CA SER A 89 1.37 17.10 -12.70
C SER A 89 1.06 17.85 -11.41
N GLY A 90 2.09 18.45 -10.82
CA GLY A 90 1.95 19.16 -9.54
C GLY A 90 1.65 18.20 -8.39
N GLU A 91 0.47 18.33 -7.76
CA GLU A 91 0.00 17.46 -6.68
C GLU A 91 -0.79 16.23 -7.18
N GLU A 92 -0.89 16.06 -8.49
CA GLU A 92 -1.64 14.99 -9.13
C GLU A 92 -0.69 14.00 -9.82
N VAL A 93 -1.15 12.76 -9.90
CA VAL A 93 -0.49 11.64 -10.57
C VAL A 93 -1.45 11.07 -11.59
N VAL A 94 -1.01 10.95 -12.83
CA VAL A 94 -1.81 10.37 -13.91
C VAL A 94 -1.36 8.95 -14.15
N MET A 95 -2.30 8.02 -14.02
CA MET A 95 -2.09 6.60 -14.27
C MET A 95 -3.07 6.09 -15.32
N MET A 96 -2.66 5.10 -16.09
CA MET A 96 -3.48 4.48 -17.11
C MET A 96 -3.80 3.05 -16.71
N ASN A 97 -5.07 2.71 -16.71
CA ASN A 97 -5.53 1.35 -16.49
C ASN A 97 -5.11 0.45 -17.66
N ASN A 98 -4.32 -0.59 -17.39
CA ASN A 98 -3.78 -1.47 -18.43
C ASN A 98 -4.83 -2.35 -19.11
N ASN A 99 -6.02 -2.48 -18.52
CA ASN A 99 -7.10 -3.29 -19.08
C ASN A 99 -8.05 -2.47 -19.98
N SER A 100 -8.45 -1.27 -19.52
CA SER A 100 -9.39 -0.40 -20.24
C SER A 100 -8.71 0.70 -21.04
N PHE A 101 -7.43 1.00 -20.76
CA PHE A 101 -6.67 2.13 -21.31
C PHE A 101 -7.22 3.51 -20.94
N ASP A 102 -8.10 3.57 -19.95
CA ASP A 102 -8.59 4.81 -19.40
C ASP A 102 -7.51 5.45 -18.51
N GLN A 103 -7.42 6.78 -18.58
CA GLN A 103 -6.53 7.55 -17.72
C GLN A 103 -7.29 8.03 -16.50
N GLU A 104 -6.71 7.81 -15.34
CA GLU A 104 -7.23 8.24 -14.06
C GLU A 104 -6.22 9.14 -13.36
N THR A 105 -6.72 10.15 -12.68
CA THR A 105 -5.89 11.12 -11.95
C THR A 105 -6.11 10.94 -10.47
N PHE A 106 -5.02 10.74 -9.73
CA PHE A 106 -5.01 10.57 -8.29
C PHE A 106 -4.23 11.69 -7.61
N SER A 107 -4.57 11.99 -6.36
CA SER A 107 -3.76 12.89 -5.55
C SER A 107 -2.49 12.18 -5.05
N LYS A 108 -1.35 12.87 -5.04
CA LYS A 108 -0.12 12.36 -4.40
C LYS A 108 -0.33 11.96 -2.94
N GLY A 109 -1.20 12.68 -2.25
CA GLY A 109 -1.55 12.37 -0.86
C GLY A 109 -2.23 11.02 -0.68
N ASP A 110 -3.01 10.57 -1.66
CA ASP A 110 -3.69 9.28 -1.63
C ASP A 110 -2.73 8.10 -1.88
N LEU A 111 -1.70 8.32 -2.70
CA LEU A 111 -0.64 7.35 -2.98
C LEU A 111 0.45 7.31 -1.88
N GLY A 112 0.51 8.36 -1.05
CA GLY A 112 1.43 8.46 0.07
C GLY A 112 2.90 8.34 -0.34
N ASP A 113 3.70 7.68 0.51
CA ASP A 113 5.15 7.52 0.30
C ASP A 113 5.51 6.60 -0.88
N SER A 114 4.53 5.89 -1.45
CA SER A 114 4.77 4.99 -2.58
C SER A 114 5.21 5.73 -3.83
N ILE A 115 4.71 6.96 -4.03
CA ILE A 115 4.99 7.75 -5.24
C ILE A 115 6.48 7.99 -5.47
N GLN A 116 7.26 8.17 -4.41
CA GLN A 116 8.69 8.42 -4.51
C GLN A 116 9.48 7.25 -5.13
N TRP A 117 8.90 6.04 -5.12
CA TRP A 117 9.53 4.83 -5.65
C TRP A 117 8.97 4.41 -7.00
N MET A 118 7.99 5.15 -7.53
CA MET A 118 7.39 4.84 -8.82
C MET A 118 8.19 5.48 -9.95
N GLU A 119 8.33 4.77 -11.06
CA GLU A 119 8.97 5.26 -12.28
C GLU A 119 7.95 5.44 -13.40
N GLU A 120 8.09 6.52 -14.16
CA GLU A 120 7.22 6.80 -15.31
C GLU A 120 7.37 5.69 -16.37
N GLY A 121 6.23 5.19 -16.86
CA GLY A 121 6.16 4.11 -17.83
C GLY A 121 6.05 2.72 -17.23
N GLU A 122 6.33 2.54 -15.94
CA GLU A 122 6.19 1.25 -15.25
C GLU A 122 4.76 0.99 -14.79
N SER A 123 4.43 -0.30 -14.61
CA SER A 123 3.09 -0.74 -14.21
C SER A 123 3.08 -1.25 -12.78
N TYR A 124 2.07 -0.83 -12.02
CA TYR A 124 1.89 -1.14 -10.60
C TYR A 124 0.49 -1.68 -10.35
N GLU A 125 0.36 -2.59 -9.38
CA GLU A 125 -0.95 -3.00 -8.89
C GLU A 125 -1.49 -1.96 -7.91
N VAL A 126 -2.60 -1.33 -8.27
CA VAL A 126 -3.26 -0.30 -7.46
C VAL A 126 -4.51 -0.89 -6.84
N LEU A 127 -4.57 -0.83 -5.51
CA LEU A 127 -5.75 -1.22 -4.76
C LEU A 127 -6.70 -0.03 -4.68
N LEU A 128 -7.86 -0.16 -5.31
CA LEU A 128 -8.92 0.85 -5.32
C LEU A 128 -10.06 0.48 -4.37
N PHE A 129 -10.64 1.48 -3.75
CA PHE A 129 -11.89 1.43 -3.01
C PHE A 129 -12.82 2.51 -3.53
N GLU A 130 -13.95 2.13 -4.13
CA GLU A 130 -14.91 3.07 -4.73
C GLU A 130 -14.25 4.06 -5.71
N GLY A 131 -13.29 3.59 -6.50
CA GLY A 131 -12.54 4.41 -7.47
C GLY A 131 -11.45 5.30 -6.87
N SER A 132 -11.22 5.26 -5.55
CA SER A 132 -10.13 5.98 -4.89
C SER A 132 -8.97 5.05 -4.56
N PRO A 133 -7.71 5.43 -4.83
CA PRO A 133 -6.57 4.58 -4.52
C PRO A 133 -6.36 4.51 -3.00
N LEU A 134 -6.16 3.30 -2.50
CA LEU A 134 -5.83 3.05 -1.09
C LEU A 134 -4.35 2.74 -0.89
N SER A 135 -3.78 2.01 -1.82
CA SER A 135 -2.37 1.64 -1.81
C SER A 135 -1.91 1.23 -3.19
N VAL A 136 -0.63 1.42 -3.43
CA VAL A 136 0.08 0.89 -4.59
C VAL A 136 0.98 -0.23 -4.11
N GLU A 137 0.92 -1.38 -4.76
CA GLU A 137 1.82 -2.48 -4.49
C GLU A 137 3.10 -2.25 -5.28
N LEU A 138 4.17 -1.96 -4.55
CA LEU A 138 5.51 -1.77 -5.08
C LEU A 138 6.32 -3.05 -4.95
N ASP A 139 7.26 -3.25 -5.85
CA ASP A 139 8.29 -4.24 -5.65
C ASP A 139 9.06 -3.96 -4.35
N THR A 140 9.36 -5.02 -3.61
CA THR A 140 10.10 -4.90 -2.34
C THR A 140 11.44 -4.18 -2.52
N PHE A 141 12.02 -4.33 -3.70
CA PHE A 141 13.29 -3.72 -4.06
C PHE A 141 13.18 -3.05 -5.42
N VAL A 142 13.65 -1.82 -5.49
CA VAL A 142 13.80 -1.07 -6.73
C VAL A 142 15.27 -0.80 -7.02
N GLU A 143 15.60 -0.72 -8.29
CA GLU A 143 16.96 -0.40 -8.75
C GLU A 143 17.01 1.05 -9.21
N MET A 144 17.80 1.88 -8.54
CA MET A 144 17.89 3.31 -8.84
C MET A 144 19.31 3.79 -8.94
N GLU A 145 19.55 4.67 -9.92
CA GLU A 145 20.86 5.29 -10.16
C GLU A 145 21.13 6.42 -9.18
N VAL A 146 22.37 6.50 -8.70
CA VAL A 146 22.87 7.62 -7.87
C VAL A 146 23.21 8.81 -8.76
N THR A 147 22.52 9.92 -8.56
CA THR A 147 22.79 11.17 -9.31
C THR A 147 23.79 12.08 -8.59
N GLU A 148 23.74 12.11 -7.26
CA GLU A 148 24.66 12.92 -6.46
C GLU A 148 25.10 12.17 -5.20
N THR A 149 26.38 12.30 -4.86
CA THR A 149 26.93 11.81 -3.59
C THR A 149 28.22 12.55 -3.26
N GLU A 150 28.53 12.67 -1.98
CA GLU A 150 29.79 13.22 -1.56
C GLU A 150 30.97 12.28 -1.83
N PRO A 151 32.16 12.80 -2.12
CA PRO A 151 33.33 11.98 -2.21
C PRO A 151 33.65 11.34 -0.86
N GLY A 152 33.84 10.02 -0.85
CA GLY A 152 34.21 9.29 0.38
C GLY A 152 35.59 9.69 0.84
N PHE A 153 35.71 10.36 1.99
CA PHE A 153 37.02 10.67 2.57
C PHE A 153 37.63 9.42 3.21
N LYS A 154 38.85 9.09 2.78
CA LYS A 154 39.70 7.99 3.32
C LYS A 154 40.23 8.25 4.75
N GLY A 155 39.44 8.81 5.63
CA GLY A 155 39.86 9.12 6.99
C GLY A 155 39.05 8.43 8.09
N ASP A 156 37.83 8.00 7.79
CA ASP A 156 36.95 7.28 8.72
C ASP A 156 37.08 5.77 8.53
N THR A 157 38.03 5.19 9.25
CA THR A 157 38.20 3.72 9.33
C THR A 157 37.21 3.06 10.29
N ALA A 158 36.10 3.73 10.62
CA ALA A 158 35.01 3.13 11.36
C ALA A 158 34.28 2.15 10.44
N THR A 159 34.29 0.88 10.80
CA THR A 159 33.50 -0.18 10.15
C THR A 159 32.03 0.25 10.16
N GLY A 160 31.45 0.54 8.96
CA GLY A 160 30.05 0.95 8.84
C GLY A 160 29.82 2.46 8.59
N ALA A 161 30.85 3.23 8.24
CA ALA A 161 30.67 4.62 7.83
C ALA A 161 29.82 4.71 6.57
N THR A 162 28.78 5.53 6.61
CA THR A 162 27.85 5.80 5.49
C THR A 162 27.93 7.27 5.11
N LYS A 163 27.56 7.57 3.88
CA LYS A 163 27.43 8.92 3.34
C LYS A 163 26.05 9.10 2.70
N PRO A 164 25.53 10.32 2.60
CA PRO A 164 24.30 10.58 1.85
C PRO A 164 24.55 10.43 0.35
N ALA A 165 23.55 9.87 -0.34
CA ALA A 165 23.48 9.82 -1.79
C ALA A 165 22.08 10.19 -2.23
N ILE A 166 21.96 10.98 -3.30
CA ILE A 166 20.69 11.35 -3.91
C ILE A 166 20.48 10.45 -5.12
N LEU A 167 19.32 9.83 -5.17
CA LEU A 167 18.90 8.97 -6.26
C LEU A 167 18.25 9.78 -7.39
N LYS A 168 18.07 9.17 -8.56
CA LYS A 168 17.44 9.76 -9.74
C LYS A 168 16.06 10.38 -9.47
N ASN A 169 15.32 9.83 -8.51
CA ASN A 169 14.02 10.33 -8.06
C ASN A 169 14.10 11.46 -7.01
N GLY A 170 15.29 11.92 -6.66
CA GLY A 170 15.53 12.97 -5.67
C GLY A 170 15.49 12.49 -4.21
N VAL A 171 15.30 11.21 -3.95
CA VAL A 171 15.31 10.64 -2.60
C VAL A 171 16.73 10.51 -2.09
N GLU A 172 16.97 10.98 -0.86
CA GLU A 172 18.25 10.82 -0.17
C GLU A 172 18.29 9.49 0.60
N VAL A 173 19.33 8.69 0.34
CA VAL A 173 19.59 7.43 1.04
C VAL A 173 20.98 7.39 1.64
N LYS A 174 21.15 6.67 2.74
CA LYS A 174 22.46 6.44 3.35
C LYS A 174 23.12 5.23 2.70
N VAL A 175 24.29 5.46 2.11
CA VAL A 175 25.05 4.43 1.37
C VAL A 175 26.46 4.26 1.93
N PRO A 176 27.11 3.10 1.73
CA PRO A 176 28.53 2.92 2.05
C PRO A 176 29.43 3.90 1.30
N LEU A 177 30.60 4.21 1.86
CA LEU A 177 31.55 5.20 1.33
C LEU A 177 32.07 4.89 -0.09
N PHE A 178 32.03 3.61 -0.51
CA PHE A 178 32.53 3.18 -1.82
C PHE A 178 31.56 3.42 -2.97
N ILE A 179 30.33 3.84 -2.71
CA ILE A 179 29.32 4.12 -3.74
C ILE A 179 29.69 5.43 -4.44
N GLU A 180 29.61 5.43 -5.77
CA GLU A 180 29.93 6.56 -6.62
C GLU A 180 28.71 7.02 -7.44
N ILE A 181 28.80 8.21 -8.03
CA ILE A 181 27.77 8.73 -8.94
C ILE A 181 27.72 7.79 -10.18
N GLY A 182 26.49 7.43 -10.60
CA GLY A 182 26.24 6.51 -11.68
C GLY A 182 26.13 5.04 -11.24
N ASP A 183 26.39 4.71 -9.97
CA ASP A 183 26.13 3.38 -9.45
C ASP A 183 24.62 3.12 -9.38
N ILE A 184 24.19 1.92 -9.79
CA ILE A 184 22.80 1.47 -9.64
C ILE A 184 22.69 0.74 -8.30
N LEU A 185 21.77 1.20 -7.48
CA LEU A 185 21.56 0.69 -6.13
C LEU A 185 20.24 -0.04 -6.02
N LYS A 186 20.26 -1.15 -5.32
CA LYS A 186 19.05 -1.87 -4.89
C LYS A 186 18.60 -1.33 -3.54
N ILE A 187 17.41 -0.74 -3.50
CA ILE A 187 16.82 -0.06 -2.35
C ILE A 187 15.58 -0.86 -1.90
N ASP A 188 15.40 -1.03 -0.59
CA ASP A 188 14.15 -1.57 -0.02
C ASP A 188 13.10 -0.46 0.05
N THR A 189 12.01 -0.59 -0.71
CA THR A 189 10.95 0.42 -0.83
C THR A 189 10.18 0.67 0.47
N ARG A 190 10.21 -0.29 1.41
CA ARG A 190 9.50 -0.21 2.69
C ARG A 190 10.25 0.58 3.75
N THR A 191 11.58 0.52 3.72
CA THR A 191 12.44 1.18 4.71
C THR A 191 13.21 2.36 4.14
N GLY A 192 13.33 2.45 2.81
CA GLY A 192 14.17 3.41 2.12
C GLY A 192 15.67 3.15 2.29
N GLU A 193 16.05 1.93 2.66
CA GLU A 193 17.44 1.60 2.99
C GLU A 193 18.16 0.92 1.82
N TYR A 194 19.44 1.26 1.68
CA TYR A 194 20.34 0.60 0.76
C TYR A 194 20.54 -0.87 1.15
N GLN A 195 20.37 -1.78 0.20
CA GLN A 195 20.59 -3.20 0.36
C GLN A 195 21.88 -3.68 -0.29
N SER A 196 22.07 -3.36 -1.55
CA SER A 196 23.25 -3.75 -2.32
C SER A 196 23.42 -2.87 -3.55
N ARG A 197 24.59 -2.92 -4.18
CA ARG A 197 24.78 -2.42 -5.54
C ARG A 197 24.20 -3.46 -6.51
N ALA A 198 23.41 -3.02 -7.49
CA ALA A 198 22.99 -3.88 -8.58
C ALA A 198 24.26 -4.30 -9.35
N LYS A 199 24.35 -5.57 -9.67
CA LYS A 199 25.44 -6.07 -10.53
C LYS A 199 25.00 -5.90 -11.97
N ASP A 200 25.90 -5.36 -12.78
CA ASP A 200 25.82 -5.44 -14.24
C ASP A 200 25.63 -6.87 -14.72
#